data_7f786b064011eceb90aa4fd77610d49d
#
_entry.id   7f786b064011eceb90aa4fd77610d49d
#
_cell.length_a   1.000
_cell.length_b   1.000
_cell.length_c   1.000
_cell.angle_alpha   90.00
_cell.angle_beta   90.00
_cell.angle_gamma   90.00
#
_symmetry.space_group_name_H-M   'P 1'
#
loop_
_entity.id
_entity.type
_entity.pdbx_description
1 polymer ?
#
loop_
_entity_poly.entity_id
_entity_poly.type
_entity_poly.pdbx_seq_one_letter_code
_entity_poly.pdbx_strand_id
1 'polypeptide(L)'
;MLKLGLMGLGAIGVDVEKMVAQECKGEIEIPAILVKNPRADRLLNKSIITTDFDEFIKTKPDVILEVAGHQTIQKYAVEILCSGIDLLVTSVGAFTDDKLYDDCITSAQENGARLILPSAGIGSLDTLSAA
;
A
#
# COMPACT_ATOMS: atom_id res chain seq x y z
N MET A 1 -11.39 -10.75 -8.86
CA MET A 1 -10.99 -10.56 -7.46
C MET A 1 -9.90 -9.52 -7.36
N LEU A 2 -10.05 -8.54 -6.49
CA LEU A 2 -9.05 -7.49 -6.30
C LEU A 2 -7.87 -8.03 -5.51
N LYS A 3 -6.67 -7.80 -6.00
CA LYS A 3 -5.44 -8.16 -5.29
C LYS A 3 -4.92 -6.95 -4.52
N LEU A 4 -4.93 -7.06 -3.20
CA LEU A 4 -4.49 -6.00 -2.31
C LEU A 4 -3.15 -6.38 -1.68
N GLY A 5 -2.09 -5.66 -2.06
CA GLY A 5 -0.80 -5.79 -1.40
C GLY A 5 -0.81 -4.97 -0.11
N LEU A 6 -0.29 -5.52 0.98
CA LEU A 6 -0.27 -4.83 2.26
C LEU A 6 1.18 -4.54 2.65
N MET A 7 1.51 -3.26 2.87
CA MET A 7 2.83 -2.86 3.37
C MET A 7 2.70 -2.46 4.83
N GLY A 8 3.35 -3.22 5.68
CA GLY A 8 3.35 -2.99 7.12
C GLY A 8 2.45 -3.96 7.86
N LEU A 9 2.78 -4.17 9.12
CA LEU A 9 2.09 -5.11 9.99
C LEU A 9 2.03 -4.55 11.40
N GLY A 10 1.32 -3.45 11.57
CA GLY A 10 0.97 -2.96 12.89
C GLY A 10 -0.46 -3.39 13.22
N ALA A 11 -1.06 -2.76 14.22
CA ALA A 11 -2.43 -3.07 14.60
C ALA A 11 -3.39 -2.91 13.42
N ILE A 12 -3.24 -1.85 12.64
CA ILE A 12 -4.10 -1.59 11.49
C ILE A 12 -3.92 -2.66 10.42
N GLY A 13 -2.68 -3.06 10.14
CA GLY A 13 -2.40 -4.09 9.15
C GLY A 13 -3.00 -5.44 9.53
N VAL A 14 -2.91 -5.80 10.80
CA VAL A 14 -3.51 -7.04 11.30
C VAL A 14 -5.03 -6.99 11.16
N ASP A 15 -5.63 -5.85 11.50
CA ASP A 15 -7.08 -5.69 11.38
C ASP A 15 -7.55 -5.79 9.94
N VAL A 16 -6.82 -5.19 9.00
CA VAL A 16 -7.14 -5.27 7.58
C VAL A 16 -7.07 -6.72 7.09
N GLU A 17 -6.02 -7.42 7.46
CA GLU A 17 -5.84 -8.82 7.05
C GLU A 17 -7.00 -9.67 7.55
N LYS A 18 -7.38 -9.50 8.81
CA LYS A 18 -8.50 -10.24 9.40
C LYS A 18 -9.82 -9.90 8.74
N MET A 19 -10.06 -8.62 8.47
CA MET A 19 -11.29 -8.18 7.83
C MET A 19 -11.42 -8.79 6.44
N VAL A 20 -10.35 -8.77 5.66
CA VAL A 20 -10.35 -9.34 4.31
C VAL A 20 -10.64 -10.84 4.38
N ALA A 21 -10.01 -11.56 5.31
CA ALA A 21 -10.19 -12.99 5.43
C ALA A 21 -11.61 -13.37 5.85
N GLN A 22 -12.27 -12.54 6.66
CA GLN A 22 -13.58 -12.87 7.22
C GLN A 22 -14.75 -12.26 6.48
N GLU A 23 -14.61 -11.03 6.00
CA GLU A 23 -15.73 -10.26 5.44
C GLU A 23 -15.66 -10.05 3.94
N CYS A 24 -14.46 -10.10 3.36
CA CYS A 24 -14.27 -9.86 1.93
C CYS A 24 -13.83 -11.10 1.18
N LYS A 25 -14.12 -12.27 1.72
CA LYS A 25 -13.72 -13.53 1.12
C LYS A 25 -14.33 -13.67 -0.27
N GLY A 26 -13.49 -13.93 -1.26
CA GLY A 26 -13.95 -14.03 -2.63
C GLY A 26 -13.98 -12.72 -3.40
N GLU A 27 -13.82 -11.59 -2.71
CA GLU A 27 -13.81 -10.27 -3.35
C GLU A 27 -12.42 -9.64 -3.35
N ILE A 28 -11.67 -9.82 -2.26
CA ILE A 28 -10.32 -9.28 -2.09
C ILE A 28 -9.40 -10.41 -1.68
N GLU A 29 -8.24 -10.42 -2.32
CA GLU A 29 -7.17 -11.36 -2.00
C GLU A 29 -5.94 -10.56 -1.58
N ILE A 30 -5.24 -10.99 -0.53
CA ILE A 30 -3.96 -10.42 -0.15
C ILE A 30 -2.87 -11.39 -0.56
N PRO A 31 -2.22 -11.17 -1.73
CA PRO A 31 -1.21 -12.12 -2.22
C PRO A 31 0.08 -12.06 -1.43
N ALA A 32 0.39 -10.92 -0.82
CA ALA A 32 1.61 -10.78 -0.03
C ALA A 32 1.53 -9.60 0.92
N ILE A 33 2.28 -9.69 2.01
CA ILE A 33 2.43 -8.63 2.99
C ILE A 33 3.90 -8.35 3.17
N LEU A 34 4.31 -7.12 2.88
CA LEU A 34 5.70 -6.69 3.04
C LEU A 34 5.91 -6.16 4.44
N VAL A 35 6.88 -6.72 5.14
CA VAL A 35 7.22 -6.31 6.50
C VAL A 35 8.72 -6.11 6.63
N LYS A 36 9.13 -5.29 7.59
CA LYS A 36 10.53 -5.10 7.93
C LYS A 36 11.08 -6.28 8.72
N ASN A 37 10.31 -6.69 9.73
CA ASN A 37 10.66 -7.80 10.60
C ASN A 37 9.49 -8.76 10.66
N PRO A 38 9.68 -10.04 10.34
CA PRO A 38 8.58 -11.00 10.34
C PRO A 38 8.00 -11.13 11.75
N ARG A 39 6.69 -10.93 11.86
CA ARG A 39 5.94 -11.13 13.12
C ARG A 39 4.78 -12.04 12.82
N ALA A 40 5.13 -13.24 12.40
CA ALA A 40 4.19 -14.20 11.84
C ALA A 40 3.09 -14.62 12.83
N ASP A 41 3.35 -14.48 14.12
CA ASP A 41 2.38 -14.82 15.17
C ASP A 41 1.13 -13.94 15.12
N ARG A 42 1.19 -12.81 14.44
CA ARG A 42 0.06 -11.88 14.34
C ARG A 42 -0.85 -12.14 13.15
N LEU A 43 -0.50 -13.06 12.26
CA LEU A 43 -1.21 -13.24 11.01
C LEU A 43 -1.99 -14.54 10.99
N LEU A 44 -3.11 -14.52 10.26
CA LEU A 44 -3.90 -15.72 10.00
C LEU A 44 -3.21 -16.62 8.98
N ASN A 45 -2.50 -16.02 7.99
CA ASN A 45 -1.78 -16.76 6.97
C ASN A 45 -0.34 -16.28 6.91
N LYS A 46 0.56 -17.04 7.51
CA LYS A 46 1.96 -16.67 7.62
C LYS A 46 2.74 -16.83 6.31
N SER A 47 2.22 -17.60 5.37
CA SER A 47 2.95 -17.88 4.13
C SER A 47 3.01 -16.69 3.18
N ILE A 48 2.21 -15.67 3.39
CA ILE A 48 2.19 -14.49 2.53
C ILE A 48 3.10 -13.36 3.01
N ILE A 49 3.80 -13.55 4.12
CA ILE A 49 4.70 -12.52 4.65
C ILE A 49 6.03 -12.56 3.89
N THR A 50 6.51 -11.40 3.47
CA THR A 50 7.82 -11.28 2.86
C THR A 50 8.52 -10.03 3.39
N THR A 51 9.86 -10.06 3.42
CA THR A 51 10.69 -8.91 3.71
C THR A 51 11.35 -8.37 2.46
N ASP A 52 11.13 -9.01 1.32
CA ASP A 52 11.75 -8.67 0.04
C ASP A 52 10.75 -7.90 -0.82
N PHE A 53 11.08 -6.65 -1.11
CA PHE A 53 10.22 -5.78 -1.91
C PHE A 53 10.00 -6.34 -3.32
N ASP A 54 11.04 -6.88 -3.94
CA ASP A 54 10.91 -7.42 -5.30
C ASP A 54 9.95 -8.61 -5.34
N GLU A 55 10.03 -9.49 -4.35
CA GLU A 55 9.09 -10.59 -4.25
C GLU A 55 7.67 -10.10 -4.03
N PHE A 56 7.52 -9.04 -3.23
CA PHE A 56 6.23 -8.43 -2.97
C PHE A 56 5.60 -7.90 -4.27
N ILE A 57 6.36 -7.16 -5.05
CA ILE A 57 5.89 -6.58 -6.31
C ILE A 57 5.58 -7.66 -7.35
N LYS A 58 6.33 -8.76 -7.36
CA LYS A 58 6.10 -9.87 -8.30
C LYS A 58 4.73 -10.52 -8.15
N THR A 59 4.06 -10.34 -7.01
CA THR A 59 2.70 -10.85 -6.84
C THR A 59 1.68 -10.06 -7.65
N LYS A 60 2.09 -8.94 -8.22
CA LYS A 60 1.27 -8.07 -9.09
C LYS A 60 -0.04 -7.64 -8.43
N PRO A 61 0.04 -6.97 -7.28
CA PRO A 61 -1.19 -6.45 -6.66
C PRO A 61 -1.81 -5.37 -7.54
N ASP A 62 -3.12 -5.25 -7.46
CA ASP A 62 -3.83 -4.17 -8.15
C ASP A 62 -3.66 -2.85 -7.42
N VAL A 63 -3.66 -2.92 -6.10
CA VAL A 63 -3.46 -1.77 -5.24
C VAL A 63 -2.63 -2.20 -4.03
N ILE A 64 -1.80 -1.28 -3.54
CA ILE A 64 -1.04 -1.51 -2.32
C ILE A 64 -1.54 -0.55 -1.26
N LEU A 65 -1.90 -1.09 -0.09
CA LEU A 65 -2.25 -0.30 1.08
C LEU A 65 -1.03 -0.19 1.98
N GLU A 66 -0.62 1.04 2.26
CA GLU A 66 0.54 1.30 3.11
C GLU A 66 0.07 1.65 4.52
N VAL A 67 0.51 0.88 5.50
CA VAL A 67 0.29 1.11 6.93
C VAL A 67 1.60 0.97 7.70
N ALA A 68 2.73 1.23 7.04
CA ALA A 68 4.06 0.94 7.56
C ALA A 68 4.78 2.15 8.15
N GLY A 69 4.48 3.35 7.67
CA GLY A 69 5.11 4.58 8.15
C GLY A 69 5.82 5.38 7.07
N HIS A 70 6.28 6.58 7.45
CA HIS A 70 6.85 7.54 6.52
C HIS A 70 8.09 7.01 5.78
N GLN A 71 8.94 6.28 6.49
CA GLN A 71 10.19 5.78 5.90
C GLN A 71 9.93 4.80 4.77
N THR A 72 8.91 3.97 4.92
CA THR A 72 8.54 3.00 3.88
C THR A 72 8.03 3.72 2.65
N ILE A 73 7.24 4.76 2.83
CA ILE A 73 6.76 5.58 1.72
C ILE A 73 7.93 6.26 1.01
N GLN A 74 8.86 6.86 1.74
CA GLN A 74 10.03 7.50 1.16
C GLN A 74 10.87 6.53 0.34
N LYS A 75 10.91 5.28 0.76
CA LYS A 75 11.74 4.28 0.11
C LYS A 75 11.09 3.66 -1.13
N TYR A 76 9.79 3.41 -1.11
CA TYR A 76 9.15 2.58 -2.12
C TYR A 76 8.04 3.23 -2.94
N ALA A 77 7.51 4.37 -2.53
CA ALA A 77 6.32 4.92 -3.17
C ALA A 77 6.50 5.18 -4.68
N VAL A 78 7.60 5.83 -5.06
CA VAL A 78 7.88 6.12 -6.46
C VAL A 78 7.99 4.83 -7.27
N GLU A 79 8.69 3.85 -6.73
CA GLU A 79 8.91 2.58 -7.42
C GLU A 79 7.60 1.82 -7.64
N ILE A 80 6.71 1.84 -6.64
CA ILE A 80 5.39 1.22 -6.75
C ILE A 80 4.60 1.87 -7.87
N LEU A 81 4.54 3.19 -7.88
CA LEU A 81 3.78 3.92 -8.89
C LEU A 81 4.37 3.77 -10.27
N CYS A 82 5.71 3.69 -10.37
CA CYS A 82 6.37 3.40 -11.65
C CYS A 82 6.05 2.01 -12.18
N SER A 83 5.63 1.10 -11.31
CA SER A 83 5.21 -0.24 -11.71
C SER A 83 3.76 -0.29 -12.19
N GLY A 84 3.07 0.84 -12.19
CA GLY A 84 1.68 0.91 -12.61
C GLY A 84 0.70 0.42 -11.56
N ILE A 85 1.12 0.35 -10.30
CA ILE A 85 0.30 -0.14 -9.20
C ILE A 85 -0.24 1.04 -8.40
N ASP A 86 -1.54 1.03 -8.12
CA ASP A 86 -2.15 2.07 -7.30
C ASP A 86 -1.64 1.98 -5.86
N LEU A 87 -1.42 3.12 -5.24
CA LEU A 87 -0.90 3.18 -3.87
C LEU A 87 -1.84 3.99 -2.98
N LEU A 88 -2.39 3.32 -1.98
CA LEU A 88 -3.23 3.94 -0.95
C LEU A 88 -2.37 4.14 0.29
N VAL A 89 -2.13 5.40 0.67
CA VAL A 89 -1.19 5.76 1.74
C VAL A 89 -1.94 6.20 2.98
N THR A 90 -1.63 5.62 4.13
CA THR A 90 -2.14 6.12 5.40
C THR A 90 -1.15 7.04 6.09
N SER A 91 0.14 6.91 5.81
CA SER A 91 1.21 7.73 6.40
C SER A 91 1.37 9.03 5.62
N VAL A 92 0.30 9.82 5.54
CA VAL A 92 0.24 10.99 4.65
C VAL A 92 1.25 12.08 5.01
N GLY A 93 1.73 12.10 6.26
CA GLY A 93 2.75 13.07 6.66
C GLY A 93 4.06 12.95 5.90
N ALA A 94 4.31 11.82 5.24
CA ALA A 94 5.48 11.67 4.38
C ALA A 94 5.47 12.69 3.23
N PHE A 95 4.30 13.16 2.83
CA PHE A 95 4.15 14.08 1.69
C PHE A 95 4.24 15.55 2.08
N THR A 96 4.69 15.85 3.29
CA THR A 96 5.18 17.21 3.58
C THR A 96 6.48 17.48 2.85
N ASP A 97 7.16 16.43 2.36
CA ASP A 97 8.28 16.55 1.44
C ASP A 97 7.74 16.78 0.04
N ASP A 98 7.83 18.00 -0.45
CA ASP A 98 7.27 18.40 -1.75
C ASP A 98 7.90 17.62 -2.90
N LYS A 99 9.19 17.34 -2.82
CA LYS A 99 9.88 16.60 -3.88
C LYS A 99 9.35 15.19 -3.98
N LEU A 100 9.16 14.53 -2.85
CA LEU A 100 8.59 13.18 -2.83
C LEU A 100 7.20 13.17 -3.42
N TYR A 101 6.37 14.13 -3.01
CA TYR A 101 5.02 14.23 -3.52
C TYR A 101 5.00 14.42 -5.03
N ASP A 102 5.81 15.36 -5.53
CA ASP A 102 5.87 15.65 -6.96
C ASP A 102 6.38 14.45 -7.75
N ASP A 103 7.39 13.76 -7.25
CA ASP A 103 7.92 12.56 -7.89
C ASP A 103 6.87 11.46 -7.95
N CYS A 104 6.09 11.30 -6.90
CA CYS A 104 5.01 10.32 -6.88
C CYS A 104 3.91 10.65 -7.88
N ILE A 105 3.49 11.91 -7.94
CA ILE A 105 2.45 12.32 -8.88
C ILE A 105 2.91 12.11 -10.32
N THR A 106 4.14 12.51 -10.63
CA THR A 106 4.70 12.34 -11.95
C THR A 106 4.77 10.86 -12.34
N SER A 107 5.29 10.03 -11.43
CA SER A 107 5.41 8.59 -11.69
C SER A 107 4.06 7.94 -11.92
N ALA A 108 3.07 8.34 -11.13
CA ALA A 108 1.71 7.82 -11.27
C ALA A 108 1.11 8.18 -12.62
N GLN A 109 1.24 9.46 -13.02
CA GLN A 109 0.71 9.92 -14.30
C GLN A 109 1.36 9.24 -15.47
N GLU A 110 2.67 9.04 -15.42
CA GLU A 110 3.43 8.43 -16.50
C GLU A 110 3.15 6.94 -16.65
N ASN A 111 2.70 6.29 -15.61
CA ASN A 111 2.54 4.83 -15.59
C ASN A 111 1.10 4.36 -15.40
N GLY A 112 0.14 5.27 -15.46
CA GLY A 112 -1.27 4.91 -15.35
C GLY A 112 -1.69 4.43 -13.97
N ALA A 113 -0.94 4.81 -12.93
CA ALA A 113 -1.26 4.46 -11.56
C ALA A 113 -1.90 5.64 -10.85
N ARG A 114 -2.44 5.39 -9.65
CA ARG A 114 -3.04 6.43 -8.82
C ARG A 114 -2.40 6.45 -7.45
N LEU A 115 -2.10 7.65 -6.97
CA LEU A 115 -1.74 7.88 -5.59
C LEU A 115 -3.01 8.31 -4.85
N ILE A 116 -3.41 7.54 -3.85
CA ILE A 116 -4.65 7.78 -3.13
C ILE A 116 -4.32 8.06 -1.67
N LEU A 117 -4.72 9.23 -1.19
CA LEU A 117 -4.51 9.61 0.20
C LEU A 117 -5.88 9.75 0.86
N PRO A 118 -6.16 8.96 1.92
CA PRO A 118 -7.44 9.10 2.60
C PRO A 118 -7.54 10.46 3.27
N SER A 119 -8.66 11.12 3.09
CA SER A 119 -8.92 12.37 3.75
C SER A 119 -9.37 12.10 5.17
N ALA A 120 -8.96 12.95 6.09
CA ALA A 120 -9.42 12.88 7.48
C ALA A 120 -10.81 13.47 7.64
N GLY A 121 -11.68 13.26 6.66
CA GLY A 121 -13.07 13.64 6.77
C GLY A 121 -13.42 15.01 6.22
N ILE A 122 -12.59 15.59 5.39
CA ILE A 122 -12.82 16.93 4.86
C ILE A 122 -13.26 16.94 3.41
N GLY A 123 -13.36 15.82 2.79
CA GLY A 123 -13.93 15.76 1.44
C GLY A 123 -13.06 16.34 0.35
N SER A 124 -11.77 16.40 0.53
CA SER A 124 -10.84 16.92 -0.48
C SER A 124 -10.07 15.83 -1.19
N LEU A 125 -10.56 14.63 -1.13
CA LEU A 125 -9.87 13.46 -1.65
C LEU A 125 -9.66 13.48 -3.14
N ASP A 126 -10.57 14.10 -3.86
CA ASP A 126 -10.52 14.13 -5.30
C ASP A 126 -9.23 14.78 -5.82
N THR A 127 -8.67 15.70 -5.05
CA THR A 127 -7.44 16.37 -5.46
C THR A 127 -6.20 15.51 -5.26
N LEU A 128 -6.35 14.39 -4.59
CA LEU A 128 -5.22 13.53 -4.23
C LEU A 128 -5.05 12.37 -5.18
N SER A 129 -5.95 12.23 -6.13
CA SER A 129 -5.80 11.23 -7.17
C SER A 129 -4.84 11.73 -8.23
N ALA A 130 -3.91 10.88 -8.64
CA ALA A 130 -2.95 11.22 -9.68
C ALA A 130 -3.51 11.08 -11.08
N ALA A 131 -4.66 10.53 -11.21
CA ALA A 131 -5.27 10.28 -12.51
C ALA A 131 -5.71 11.56 -13.20
#